data_06ed995338de4bc726eeb84f96cac015
#
_entry.id   06ed995338de4bc726eeb84f96cac015
#
_cell.length_a   1.000
_cell.length_b   1.000
_cell.length_c   1.000
_cell.angle_alpha   90.00
_cell.angle_beta   90.00
_cell.angle_gamma   90.00
#
_symmetry.space_group_name_H-M   'P 1'
#
loop_
_entity.id
_entity.type
_entity.pdbx_description
1 polymer ?
#
loop_
_entity_poly.entity_id
_entity_poly.type
_entity_poly.pdbx_seq_one_letter_code
_entity_poly.pdbx_strand_id
1 'polypeptide(L)'
;MSPLDPSISLRKEFNRWAEDGRGEEMEQDHLPIALPVLEKMRLAPTDSVLDVGCGGGWLSRRLAKLVPDGRVIGMDISDEMIHHARRASADFDNLMFVTGQVAEIPWQSNLFSHAISVESSYYWPNPAAGLKDIFRVLHEGGSAWILINYYRDNPHSHQWGNLLAVPTQLLSAEEWAGLFHDAGFSNVAHERIADPSPSPEVYTGRWFRDAEQLRAFKAEGALLVYGTK
;
A
#
# COMPACT_ATOMS: atom_id res chain seq x y z
N MET A 1 14.23 23.84 -18.46
CA MET A 1 14.49 22.47 -18.02
C MET A 1 13.13 21.85 -17.73
N SER A 2 12.77 20.78 -18.42
CA SER A 2 11.54 20.03 -18.08
C SER A 2 11.68 19.53 -16.62
N PRO A 3 10.66 19.66 -15.76
CA PRO A 3 10.74 19.09 -14.42
C PRO A 3 11.04 17.59 -14.55
N LEU A 4 12.02 17.12 -13.77
CA LEU A 4 12.34 15.70 -13.71
C LEU A 4 11.05 14.94 -13.32
N ASP A 5 10.79 13.85 -14.01
CA ASP A 5 9.65 12.97 -13.69
C ASP A 5 9.70 12.60 -12.19
N PRO A 6 8.64 12.91 -11.41
CA PRO A 6 8.61 12.62 -9.97
C PRO A 6 8.86 11.15 -9.64
N SER A 7 8.56 10.23 -10.56
CA SER A 7 8.81 8.79 -10.40
C SER A 7 10.30 8.45 -10.30
N ILE A 8 11.19 9.24 -10.93
CA ILE A 8 12.63 9.01 -10.85
C ILE A 8 13.18 9.26 -9.45
N SER A 9 12.75 10.36 -8.81
CA SER A 9 13.18 10.68 -7.44
C SER A 9 12.60 9.68 -6.44
N LEU A 10 11.34 9.27 -6.64
CA LEU A 10 10.67 8.27 -5.83
C LEU A 10 11.40 6.91 -5.89
N ARG A 11 11.72 6.43 -7.10
CA ARG A 11 12.49 5.19 -7.32
C ARG A 11 13.84 5.24 -6.60
N LYS A 12 14.59 6.34 -6.74
CA LYS A 12 15.90 6.48 -6.08
C LYS A 12 15.80 6.43 -4.56
N GLU A 13 14.79 7.07 -3.98
CA GLU A 13 14.60 7.06 -2.53
C GLU A 13 14.23 5.66 -2.01
N PHE A 14 13.33 4.95 -2.68
CA PHE A 14 12.96 3.59 -2.26
C PHE A 14 14.05 2.56 -2.54
N ASN A 15 14.88 2.73 -3.58
CA ASN A 15 16.09 1.91 -3.74
C ASN A 15 17.03 2.08 -2.53
N ARG A 16 17.26 3.34 -2.09
CA ARG A 16 18.06 3.61 -0.90
C ARG A 16 17.45 2.98 0.37
N TRP A 17 16.12 3.04 0.54
CA TRP A 17 15.47 2.38 1.67
C TRP A 17 15.64 0.86 1.66
N ALA A 18 15.62 0.24 0.50
CA ALA A 18 15.91 -1.18 0.36
C ALA A 18 17.35 -1.53 0.76
N GLU A 19 18.32 -0.75 0.28
CA GLU A 19 19.75 -0.88 0.64
C GLU A 19 19.99 -0.70 2.14
N ASP A 20 19.24 0.22 2.79
CA ASP A 20 19.27 0.47 4.24
C ASP A 20 18.55 -0.64 5.06
N GLY A 21 18.00 -1.68 4.44
CA GLY A 21 17.32 -2.81 5.11
C GLY A 21 15.90 -2.53 5.60
N ARG A 22 15.31 -1.38 5.29
CA ARG A 22 13.98 -0.98 5.79
C ARG A 22 12.82 -1.86 5.31
N GLY A 23 13.02 -2.60 4.22
CA GLY A 23 11.99 -3.50 3.69
C GLY A 23 11.60 -4.65 4.63
N GLU A 24 12.50 -5.07 5.52
CA GLU A 24 12.27 -6.17 6.46
C GLU A 24 11.46 -5.74 7.69
N GLU A 25 11.60 -4.48 8.13
CA GLU A 25 10.91 -3.94 9.30
C GLU A 25 9.43 -3.63 9.01
N MET A 26 9.07 -3.36 7.74
CA MET A 26 7.72 -2.94 7.33
C MET A 26 6.62 -3.95 7.70
N GLU A 27 6.91 -5.25 7.72
CA GLU A 27 5.93 -6.26 8.13
C GLU A 27 5.51 -6.07 9.58
N GLN A 28 6.47 -5.86 10.50
CA GLN A 28 6.18 -5.73 11.92
C GLN A 28 5.31 -4.50 12.21
N ASP A 29 5.57 -3.41 11.51
CA ASP A 29 4.86 -2.15 11.71
C ASP A 29 3.44 -2.16 11.12
N HIS A 30 3.25 -2.83 9.97
CA HIS A 30 2.01 -2.73 9.21
C HIS A 30 1.08 -3.95 9.35
N LEU A 31 1.61 -5.10 9.78
CA LEU A 31 0.83 -6.32 9.93
C LEU A 31 -0.39 -6.16 10.86
N PRO A 32 -0.29 -5.48 12.02
CA PRO A 32 -1.43 -5.35 12.93
C PRO A 32 -2.65 -4.67 12.30
N ILE A 33 -2.43 -3.71 11.40
CA ILE A 33 -3.52 -3.02 10.70
C ILE A 33 -3.93 -3.71 9.41
N ALA A 34 -3.05 -4.49 8.78
CA ALA A 34 -3.34 -5.20 7.54
C ALA A 34 -4.17 -6.47 7.75
N LEU A 35 -3.99 -7.19 8.87
CA LEU A 35 -4.72 -8.44 9.14
C LEU A 35 -6.25 -8.28 9.09
N PRO A 36 -6.88 -7.29 9.74
CA PRO A 36 -8.32 -7.10 9.65
C PRO A 36 -8.80 -6.81 8.21
N VAL A 37 -7.96 -6.16 7.40
CA VAL A 37 -8.27 -5.89 5.99
C VAL A 37 -8.25 -7.18 5.18
N LEU A 38 -7.25 -8.04 5.37
CA LEU A 38 -7.18 -9.35 4.69
C LEU A 38 -8.38 -10.23 5.02
N GLU A 39 -8.82 -10.24 6.28
CA GLU A 39 -10.03 -10.95 6.70
C GLU A 39 -11.29 -10.39 6.00
N LYS A 40 -11.38 -9.06 5.90
CA LYS A 40 -12.50 -8.37 5.25
C LYS A 40 -12.55 -8.61 3.74
N MET A 41 -11.41 -8.78 3.09
CA MET A 41 -11.31 -9.06 1.65
C MET A 41 -11.97 -10.40 1.26
N ARG A 42 -12.03 -11.38 2.16
CA ARG A 42 -12.65 -12.70 1.95
C ARG A 42 -12.15 -13.38 0.68
N LEU A 43 -10.83 -13.43 0.52
CA LEU A 43 -10.19 -14.01 -0.65
C LEU A 43 -10.59 -15.47 -0.87
N ALA A 44 -10.94 -15.82 -2.09
CA ALA A 44 -11.11 -17.20 -2.52
C ALA A 44 -9.74 -17.82 -2.86
N PRO A 45 -9.53 -19.13 -2.66
CA PRO A 45 -8.27 -19.81 -2.96
C PRO A 45 -7.76 -19.61 -4.42
N THR A 46 -8.66 -19.32 -5.35
CA THR A 46 -8.39 -19.16 -6.79
C THR A 46 -8.23 -17.70 -7.23
N ASP A 47 -8.28 -16.75 -6.31
CA ASP A 47 -8.22 -15.32 -6.65
C ASP A 47 -6.88 -14.90 -7.27
N SER A 48 -6.96 -13.87 -8.11
CA SER A 48 -5.79 -13.20 -8.68
C SER A 48 -5.64 -11.83 -8.00
N VAL A 49 -4.56 -11.63 -7.26
CA VAL A 49 -4.37 -10.44 -6.43
C VAL A 49 -3.18 -9.62 -6.90
N LEU A 50 -3.35 -8.32 -7.03
CA LEU A 50 -2.30 -7.33 -7.28
C LEU A 50 -1.97 -6.59 -5.97
N ASP A 51 -0.70 -6.67 -5.53
CA ASP A 51 -0.16 -5.93 -4.40
C ASP A 51 0.63 -4.72 -4.94
N VAL A 52 0.07 -3.51 -4.78
CA VAL A 52 0.59 -2.27 -5.37
C VAL A 52 1.45 -1.51 -4.36
N GLY A 53 2.73 -1.34 -4.69
CA GLY A 53 3.72 -0.82 -3.75
C GLY A 53 4.13 -1.88 -2.75
N CYS A 54 4.42 -3.09 -3.25
CA CYS A 54 4.64 -4.28 -2.43
C CYS A 54 5.92 -4.25 -1.58
N GLY A 55 6.84 -3.30 -1.82
CA GLY A 55 8.14 -3.22 -1.15
C GLY A 55 8.89 -4.55 -1.18
N GLY A 56 9.40 -5.01 -0.04
CA GLY A 56 10.08 -6.30 0.13
C GLY A 56 9.17 -7.54 0.07
N GLY A 57 7.88 -7.38 -0.32
CA GLY A 57 6.95 -8.47 -0.64
C GLY A 57 6.36 -9.21 0.57
N TRP A 58 6.41 -8.64 1.77
CA TRP A 58 5.87 -9.29 2.97
C TRP A 58 4.37 -9.58 2.85
N LEU A 59 3.59 -8.60 2.37
CA LEU A 59 2.15 -8.75 2.16
C LEU A 59 1.85 -9.72 1.01
N SER A 60 2.59 -9.60 -0.10
CA SER A 60 2.46 -10.51 -1.25
C SER A 60 2.65 -11.98 -0.84
N ARG A 61 3.62 -12.30 0.03
CA ARG A 61 3.82 -13.66 0.55
C ARG A 61 2.65 -14.16 1.41
N ARG A 62 2.02 -13.26 2.18
CA ARG A 62 0.81 -13.60 2.96
C ARG A 62 -0.38 -13.85 2.05
N LEU A 63 -0.58 -12.99 1.07
CA LEU A 63 -1.63 -13.16 0.06
C LEU A 63 -1.46 -14.49 -0.71
N ALA A 64 -0.23 -14.83 -1.12
CA ALA A 64 0.04 -16.08 -1.83
C ALA A 64 -0.34 -17.34 -1.03
N LYS A 65 -0.24 -17.30 0.30
CA LYS A 65 -0.73 -18.37 1.17
C LYS A 65 -2.27 -18.43 1.28
N LEU A 66 -2.94 -17.29 1.11
CA LEU A 66 -4.41 -17.21 1.16
C LEU A 66 -5.07 -17.62 -0.16
N VAL A 67 -4.35 -17.51 -1.28
CA VAL A 67 -4.82 -17.87 -2.63
C VAL A 67 -3.95 -18.99 -3.25
N PRO A 68 -3.88 -20.18 -2.64
CA PRO A 68 -2.94 -21.24 -3.04
C PRO A 68 -3.17 -21.75 -4.48
N ASP A 69 -4.40 -21.70 -4.97
CA ASP A 69 -4.78 -22.12 -6.33
C ASP A 69 -4.91 -20.93 -7.30
N GLY A 70 -4.67 -19.73 -6.79
CA GLY A 70 -4.71 -18.46 -7.52
C GLY A 70 -3.30 -17.95 -7.86
N ARG A 71 -3.17 -16.64 -7.90
CA ARG A 71 -1.88 -15.99 -8.12
C ARG A 71 -1.78 -14.65 -7.42
N VAL A 72 -0.58 -14.26 -7.05
CA VAL A 72 -0.28 -12.92 -6.53
C VAL A 72 0.81 -12.28 -7.40
N ILE A 73 0.63 -11.01 -7.71
CA ILE A 73 1.64 -10.18 -8.36
C ILE A 73 1.94 -9.01 -7.45
N GLY A 74 3.17 -8.92 -6.96
CA GLY A 74 3.68 -7.76 -6.25
C GLY A 74 4.32 -6.79 -7.24
N MET A 75 3.93 -5.52 -7.19
CA MET A 75 4.51 -4.47 -8.03
C MET A 75 5.04 -3.33 -7.15
N ASP A 76 6.26 -2.89 -7.43
CA ASP A 76 6.88 -1.74 -6.77
C ASP A 76 7.67 -0.91 -7.78
N ILE A 77 7.83 0.38 -7.50
CA ILE A 77 8.64 1.28 -8.33
C ILE A 77 10.14 1.06 -8.14
N SER A 78 10.55 0.51 -7.00
CA SER A 78 11.94 0.25 -6.62
C SER A 78 12.43 -1.09 -7.16
N ASP A 79 13.47 -1.05 -7.97
CA ASP A 79 14.14 -2.26 -8.49
C ASP A 79 14.77 -3.08 -7.35
N GLU A 80 15.34 -2.40 -6.35
CA GLU A 80 15.99 -3.05 -5.20
C GLU A 80 14.97 -3.71 -4.27
N MET A 81 13.81 -3.08 -4.01
CA MET A 81 12.73 -3.72 -3.28
C MET A 81 12.26 -5.00 -3.97
N ILE A 82 12.08 -4.95 -5.30
CA ILE A 82 11.69 -6.12 -6.10
C ILE A 82 12.77 -7.20 -6.07
N HIS A 83 14.05 -6.82 -6.10
CA HIS A 83 15.15 -7.78 -5.95
C HIS A 83 15.09 -8.50 -4.60
N HIS A 84 14.90 -7.76 -3.50
CA HIS A 84 14.76 -8.33 -2.16
C HIS A 84 13.50 -9.22 -2.06
N ALA A 85 12.35 -8.75 -2.59
CA ALA A 85 11.10 -9.49 -2.59
C ALA A 85 11.22 -10.85 -3.28
N ARG A 86 11.86 -10.88 -4.47
CA ARG A 86 12.11 -12.14 -5.22
C ARG A 86 12.98 -13.13 -4.44
N ARG A 87 14.05 -12.64 -3.82
CA ARG A 87 14.93 -13.49 -3.01
C ARG A 87 14.22 -14.09 -1.80
N ALA A 88 13.43 -13.28 -1.12
CA ALA A 88 12.69 -13.71 0.07
C ALA A 88 11.48 -14.60 -0.23
N SER A 89 11.12 -14.78 -1.51
CA SER A 89 9.92 -15.49 -1.96
C SER A 89 10.21 -16.65 -2.92
N ALA A 90 11.44 -17.17 -2.91
CA ALA A 90 11.87 -18.22 -3.84
C ALA A 90 11.05 -19.52 -3.73
N ASP A 91 10.41 -19.76 -2.58
CA ASP A 91 9.62 -20.96 -2.29
C ASP A 91 8.13 -20.84 -2.70
N PHE A 92 7.73 -19.74 -3.36
CA PHE A 92 6.34 -19.51 -3.77
C PHE A 92 6.18 -19.67 -5.29
N ASP A 93 5.45 -20.67 -5.74
CA ASP A 93 5.17 -20.92 -7.17
C ASP A 93 4.06 -20.00 -7.73
N ASN A 94 3.17 -19.49 -6.87
CA ASN A 94 2.03 -18.66 -7.24
C ASN A 94 2.26 -17.16 -7.03
N LEU A 95 3.51 -16.73 -6.80
CA LEU A 95 3.88 -15.34 -6.51
C LEU A 95 4.93 -14.83 -7.50
N MET A 96 4.66 -13.67 -8.09
CA MET A 96 5.56 -12.99 -9.01
C MET A 96 5.77 -11.53 -8.58
N PHE A 97 6.96 -10.98 -8.87
CA PHE A 97 7.26 -9.57 -8.61
C PHE A 97 7.73 -8.86 -9.87
N VAL A 98 7.32 -7.59 -10.02
CA VAL A 98 7.68 -6.75 -11.15
C VAL A 98 7.97 -5.33 -10.71
N THR A 99 8.97 -4.71 -11.33
CA THR A 99 9.17 -3.28 -11.20
C THR A 99 8.18 -2.54 -12.10
N GLY A 100 7.45 -1.56 -11.54
CA GLY A 100 6.45 -0.79 -12.27
C GLY A 100 5.88 0.35 -11.44
N GLN A 101 5.12 1.23 -12.09
CA GLN A 101 4.43 2.33 -11.42
C GLN A 101 2.92 2.18 -11.59
N VAL A 102 2.17 2.63 -10.58
CA VAL A 102 0.73 2.40 -10.49
C VAL A 102 -0.08 3.05 -11.61
N ALA A 103 0.41 4.13 -12.21
CA ALA A 103 -0.27 4.80 -13.31
C ALA A 103 -0.09 4.12 -14.69
N GLU A 104 0.76 3.07 -14.74
CA GLU A 104 1.09 2.32 -15.96
C GLU A 104 1.30 0.83 -15.63
N ILE A 105 0.26 0.18 -15.10
CA ILE A 105 0.32 -1.23 -14.69
C ILE A 105 0.48 -2.12 -15.93
N PRO A 106 1.56 -2.93 -16.05
CA PRO A 106 1.95 -3.60 -17.28
C PRO A 106 1.14 -4.88 -17.57
N TRP A 107 -0.15 -4.89 -17.28
CA TRP A 107 -1.07 -5.99 -17.58
C TRP A 107 -2.30 -5.53 -18.33
N GLN A 108 -2.91 -6.49 -19.01
CA GLN A 108 -4.17 -6.28 -19.72
C GLN A 108 -5.32 -5.97 -18.74
N SER A 109 -6.39 -5.41 -19.27
CA SER A 109 -7.63 -5.15 -18.52
C SER A 109 -8.26 -6.46 -18.05
N ASN A 110 -9.01 -6.39 -16.94
CA ASN A 110 -9.84 -7.48 -16.42
C ASN A 110 -9.04 -8.76 -16.03
N LEU A 111 -7.89 -8.60 -15.39
CA LEU A 111 -7.03 -9.72 -14.99
C LEU A 111 -7.15 -10.09 -13.51
N PHE A 112 -7.33 -9.11 -12.62
CA PHE A 112 -7.25 -9.32 -11.19
C PHE A 112 -8.64 -9.34 -10.52
N SER A 113 -8.81 -10.21 -9.51
CA SER A 113 -9.97 -10.21 -8.63
C SER A 113 -9.88 -9.07 -7.61
N HIS A 114 -8.67 -8.82 -7.10
CA HIS A 114 -8.42 -7.82 -6.09
C HIS A 114 -7.12 -7.05 -6.36
N ALA A 115 -7.10 -5.78 -5.98
CA ALA A 115 -5.89 -4.99 -5.87
C ALA A 115 -5.82 -4.40 -4.45
N ILE A 116 -4.65 -4.47 -3.82
CA ILE A 116 -4.42 -3.90 -2.49
C ILE A 116 -3.17 -3.05 -2.49
N SER A 117 -3.18 -1.95 -1.74
CA SER A 117 -2.03 -1.12 -1.45
C SER A 117 -1.98 -0.83 0.05
N VAL A 118 -0.88 -1.15 0.71
CA VAL A 118 -0.66 -0.89 2.13
C VAL A 118 0.53 0.06 2.28
N GLU A 119 0.31 1.21 2.92
CA GLU A 119 1.34 2.22 3.24
C GLU A 119 2.14 2.73 2.03
N SER A 120 1.55 2.74 0.84
CA SER A 120 2.24 3.15 -0.38
C SER A 120 1.52 4.23 -1.18
N SER A 121 0.18 4.28 -1.15
CA SER A 121 -0.59 5.13 -2.07
C SER A 121 -0.38 6.64 -1.88
N TYR A 122 -0.03 7.09 -0.70
CA TYR A 122 0.28 8.50 -0.45
C TYR A 122 1.63 8.95 -1.06
N TYR A 123 2.43 8.04 -1.59
CA TYR A 123 3.63 8.35 -2.39
C TYR A 123 3.33 8.45 -3.90
N TRP A 124 2.15 8.04 -4.36
CA TRP A 124 1.86 8.05 -5.80
C TRP A 124 1.85 9.49 -6.33
N PRO A 125 2.64 9.79 -7.38
CA PRO A 125 2.67 11.15 -7.94
C PRO A 125 1.31 11.62 -8.45
N ASN A 126 0.50 10.69 -8.95
CA ASN A 126 -0.86 10.93 -9.44
C ASN A 126 -1.81 9.81 -8.97
N PRO A 127 -2.42 9.93 -7.78
CA PRO A 127 -3.35 8.92 -7.26
C PRO A 127 -4.55 8.66 -8.18
N ALA A 128 -5.08 9.71 -8.84
CA ALA A 128 -6.20 9.55 -9.76
C ALA A 128 -5.85 8.67 -10.96
N ALA A 129 -4.67 8.86 -11.55
CA ALA A 129 -4.19 7.98 -12.63
C ALA A 129 -3.94 6.56 -12.13
N GLY A 130 -3.37 6.41 -10.94
CA GLY A 130 -3.14 5.11 -10.31
C GLY A 130 -4.43 4.32 -10.10
N LEU A 131 -5.46 4.96 -9.53
CA LEU A 131 -6.77 4.32 -9.31
C LEU A 131 -7.48 3.97 -10.61
N LYS A 132 -7.36 4.81 -11.66
CA LYS A 132 -7.90 4.48 -12.99
C LYS A 132 -7.24 3.25 -13.59
N ASP A 133 -5.94 3.10 -13.41
CA ASP A 133 -5.23 1.95 -13.95
C ASP A 133 -5.47 0.69 -13.12
N ILE A 134 -5.62 0.80 -11.80
CA ILE A 134 -6.11 -0.28 -10.94
C ILE A 134 -7.52 -0.72 -11.38
N PHE A 135 -8.43 0.23 -11.60
CA PHE A 135 -9.78 -0.07 -12.10
C PHE A 135 -9.74 -0.82 -13.44
N ARG A 136 -8.87 -0.40 -14.36
CA ARG A 136 -8.71 -1.05 -15.67
C ARG A 136 -8.30 -2.51 -15.54
N VAL A 137 -7.33 -2.83 -14.69
CA VAL A 137 -6.80 -4.19 -14.57
C VAL A 137 -7.65 -5.13 -13.73
N LEU A 138 -8.55 -4.61 -12.89
CA LEU A 138 -9.54 -5.42 -12.18
C LEU A 138 -10.60 -5.95 -13.14
N HIS A 139 -11.07 -7.17 -12.94
CA HIS A 139 -12.24 -7.70 -13.65
C HIS A 139 -13.55 -7.13 -13.07
N GLU A 140 -14.66 -7.30 -13.78
CA GLU A 140 -15.99 -6.91 -13.28
C GLU A 140 -16.30 -7.64 -11.96
N GLY A 141 -16.75 -6.87 -10.98
CA GLY A 141 -16.94 -7.34 -9.59
C GLY A 141 -15.66 -7.42 -8.76
N GLY A 142 -14.50 -7.14 -9.33
CA GLY A 142 -13.23 -7.06 -8.60
C GLY A 142 -13.18 -5.85 -7.67
N SER A 143 -12.30 -5.86 -6.67
CA SER A 143 -12.23 -4.80 -5.66
C SER A 143 -10.82 -4.22 -5.47
N ALA A 144 -10.77 -2.93 -5.15
CA ALA A 144 -9.55 -2.22 -4.77
C ALA A 144 -9.58 -1.83 -3.31
N TRP A 145 -8.42 -1.91 -2.64
CA TRP A 145 -8.23 -1.67 -1.21
C TRP A 145 -6.99 -0.81 -0.98
N ILE A 146 -7.13 0.31 -0.28
CA ILE A 146 -6.03 1.17 0.14
C ILE A 146 -6.05 1.30 1.65
N LEU A 147 -4.94 0.94 2.30
CA LEU A 147 -4.73 1.07 3.75
C LEU A 147 -3.54 2.00 4.00
N ILE A 148 -3.77 3.10 4.72
CA ILE A 148 -2.77 4.13 4.98
C ILE A 148 -2.87 4.74 6.37
N ASN A 149 -1.73 5.06 6.95
CA ASN A 149 -1.60 5.80 8.20
C ASN A 149 -1.40 7.31 7.99
N TYR A 150 -0.90 7.69 6.81
CA TYR A 150 -0.66 9.10 6.47
C TYR A 150 -1.85 9.66 5.68
N TYR A 151 -2.76 10.33 6.38
CA TYR A 151 -3.94 10.96 5.80
C TYR A 151 -4.38 12.18 6.63
N ARG A 152 -5.12 13.11 6.03
CA ARG A 152 -5.40 14.43 6.61
C ARG A 152 -6.18 14.37 7.93
N ASP A 153 -7.09 13.41 8.08
CA ASP A 153 -7.95 13.33 9.26
C ASP A 153 -7.22 12.70 10.48
N ASN A 154 -5.98 12.18 10.29
CA ASN A 154 -5.10 11.81 11.39
C ASN A 154 -4.00 12.87 11.60
N PRO A 155 -4.23 13.88 12.48
CA PRO A 155 -3.29 14.97 12.66
C PRO A 155 -1.95 14.53 13.28
N HIS A 156 -1.90 13.32 13.86
CA HIS A 156 -0.71 12.79 14.53
C HIS A 156 0.36 12.27 13.55
N SER A 157 0.05 12.16 12.26
CA SER A 157 1.00 11.79 11.19
C SER A 157 1.45 12.94 10.30
N HIS A 158 0.89 14.14 10.40
CA HIS A 158 1.13 15.26 9.48
C HIS A 158 2.61 15.66 9.39
N GLN A 159 3.39 15.54 10.47
CA GLN A 159 4.82 15.84 10.48
C GLN A 159 5.63 14.92 9.55
N TRP A 160 5.09 13.77 9.16
CA TRP A 160 5.81 12.83 8.28
C TRP A 160 6.12 13.44 6.92
N GLY A 161 5.25 14.29 6.38
CA GLY A 161 5.50 14.98 5.13
C GLY A 161 6.78 15.83 5.13
N ASN A 162 7.22 16.31 6.30
CA ASN A 162 8.49 17.05 6.46
C ASN A 162 9.70 16.12 6.73
N LEU A 163 9.46 14.87 7.12
CA LEU A 163 10.49 13.88 7.44
C LEU A 163 10.83 12.98 6.26
N LEU A 164 9.95 12.92 5.27
CA LEU A 164 10.11 12.14 4.06
C LEU A 164 10.87 12.94 2.99
N ALA A 165 11.79 12.29 2.30
CA ALA A 165 12.63 12.92 1.27
C ALA A 165 11.92 13.06 -0.10
N VAL A 166 10.69 12.54 -0.19
CA VAL A 166 9.87 12.56 -1.42
C VAL A 166 8.52 13.22 -1.17
N PRO A 167 7.91 13.85 -2.19
CA PRO A 167 6.58 14.40 -2.08
C PRO A 167 5.55 13.34 -1.68
N THR A 168 4.60 13.73 -0.87
CA THR A 168 3.49 12.87 -0.41
C THR A 168 2.15 13.53 -0.62
N GLN A 169 1.10 12.73 -0.75
CA GLN A 169 -0.30 13.15 -0.88
C GLN A 169 -0.98 13.09 0.48
N LEU A 170 -1.25 14.24 1.09
CA LEU A 170 -2.01 14.33 2.35
C LEU A 170 -3.48 14.58 2.05
N LEU A 171 -4.21 13.52 1.73
CA LEU A 171 -5.63 13.56 1.41
C LEU A 171 -6.47 13.10 2.61
N SER A 172 -7.71 13.61 2.70
CA SER A 172 -8.71 13.14 3.67
C SER A 172 -9.35 11.82 3.21
N ALA A 173 -10.11 11.18 4.10
CA ALA A 173 -10.90 10.00 3.77
C ALA A 173 -11.88 10.28 2.61
N GLU A 174 -12.56 11.43 2.65
CA GLU A 174 -13.51 11.85 1.61
C GLU A 174 -12.82 12.12 0.26
N GLU A 175 -11.63 12.73 0.28
CA GLU A 175 -10.87 12.96 -0.95
C GLU A 175 -10.40 11.63 -1.57
N TRP A 176 -9.94 10.67 -0.77
CA TRP A 176 -9.63 9.33 -1.26
C TRP A 176 -10.86 8.63 -1.84
N ALA A 177 -12.01 8.67 -1.13
CA ALA A 177 -13.26 8.11 -1.62
C ALA A 177 -13.72 8.78 -2.94
N GLY A 178 -13.55 10.10 -3.06
CA GLY A 178 -13.81 10.85 -4.29
C GLY A 178 -12.96 10.35 -5.47
N LEU A 179 -11.67 10.09 -5.25
CA LEU A 179 -10.77 9.53 -6.26
C LEU A 179 -11.20 8.12 -6.72
N PHE A 180 -11.72 7.28 -5.81
CA PHE A 180 -12.30 5.98 -6.19
C PHE A 180 -13.53 6.17 -7.07
N HIS A 181 -14.47 7.06 -6.72
CA HIS A 181 -15.64 7.36 -7.56
C HIS A 181 -15.24 7.88 -8.95
N ASP A 182 -14.28 8.80 -9.01
CA ASP A 182 -13.79 9.38 -10.27
C ASP A 182 -13.08 8.34 -11.17
N ALA A 183 -12.51 7.30 -10.57
CA ALA A 183 -11.92 6.18 -11.28
C ALA A 183 -12.96 5.19 -11.83
N GLY A 184 -14.22 5.25 -11.35
CA GLY A 184 -15.33 4.41 -11.78
C GLY A 184 -15.77 3.34 -10.77
N PHE A 185 -15.16 3.28 -9.58
CA PHE A 185 -15.55 2.32 -8.56
C PHE A 185 -16.95 2.60 -8.00
N SER A 186 -17.69 1.54 -7.74
CA SER A 186 -18.97 1.51 -7.04
C SER A 186 -18.79 0.99 -5.60
N ASN A 187 -19.84 1.10 -4.76
CA ASN A 187 -19.81 0.64 -3.37
C ASN A 187 -18.59 1.16 -2.58
N VAL A 188 -18.18 2.39 -2.89
CA VAL A 188 -17.01 3.01 -2.24
C VAL A 188 -17.35 3.27 -0.78
N ALA A 189 -16.47 2.81 0.11
CA ALA A 189 -16.57 3.04 1.54
C ALA A 189 -15.19 3.29 2.15
N HIS A 190 -15.18 3.90 3.31
CA HIS A 190 -13.97 4.05 4.12
C HIS A 190 -14.26 3.81 5.60
N GLU A 191 -13.25 3.38 6.32
CA GLU A 191 -13.32 3.15 7.77
C GLU A 191 -11.95 3.27 8.42
N ARG A 192 -11.92 3.29 9.75
CA ARG A 192 -10.71 3.31 10.54
C ARG A 192 -10.37 1.90 11.00
N ILE A 193 -9.12 1.50 10.80
CA ILE A 193 -8.57 0.23 11.29
C ILE A 193 -7.68 0.55 12.48
N ALA A 194 -8.12 0.18 13.68
CA ALA A 194 -7.33 0.40 14.89
C ALA A 194 -6.03 -0.42 14.85
N ASP A 195 -4.94 0.16 15.33
CA ASP A 195 -3.69 -0.56 15.58
C ASP A 195 -3.70 -1.10 17.02
N PRO A 196 -3.90 -2.43 17.22
CA PRO A 196 -3.97 -3.04 18.54
C PRO A 196 -2.60 -3.27 19.17
N SER A 197 -1.50 -3.00 18.46
CA SER A 197 -0.17 -3.29 18.95
C SER A 197 0.19 -2.40 20.15
N PRO A 198 0.91 -2.93 21.17
CA PRO A 198 1.25 -2.17 22.34
C PRO A 198 2.14 -0.96 22.00
N SER A 199 1.95 0.12 22.73
CA SER A 199 2.83 1.30 22.63
C SER A 199 3.87 1.27 23.74
N PRO A 200 5.13 1.64 23.47
CA PRO A 200 6.16 1.73 24.49
C PRO A 200 5.83 2.81 25.51
N GLU A 201 6.35 2.68 26.74
CA GLU A 201 6.23 3.74 27.76
C GLU A 201 7.02 5.00 27.36
N VAL A 202 8.20 4.80 26.75
CA VAL A 202 9.06 5.87 26.23
C VAL A 202 9.29 5.64 24.73
N TYR A 203 8.98 6.65 23.92
CA TYR A 203 9.22 6.61 22.49
C TYR A 203 10.56 7.29 22.15
N THR A 204 11.42 6.59 21.42
CA THR A 204 12.75 7.08 21.01
C THR A 204 12.90 7.19 19.48
N GLY A 205 11.83 6.87 18.72
CA GLY A 205 11.84 6.95 17.27
C GLY A 205 11.71 8.41 16.77
N ARG A 206 11.80 8.56 15.44
CA ARG A 206 11.77 9.88 14.78
C ARG A 206 10.38 10.33 14.29
N TRP A 207 9.41 9.42 14.25
CA TRP A 207 8.13 9.67 13.60
C TRP A 207 7.13 10.43 14.45
N PHE A 208 7.25 10.28 15.78
CA PHE A 208 6.39 10.92 16.78
C PHE A 208 7.24 11.70 17.78
N ARG A 209 6.66 12.73 18.36
CA ARG A 209 7.32 13.55 19.38
C ARG A 209 7.56 12.76 20.67
N ASP A 210 6.60 11.92 21.04
CA ASP A 210 6.58 11.16 22.30
C ASP A 210 5.63 9.96 22.23
N ALA A 211 5.58 9.15 23.28
CA ALA A 211 4.71 7.98 23.38
C ALA A 211 3.21 8.34 23.47
N GLU A 212 2.87 9.54 23.94
CA GLU A 212 1.48 10.00 23.97
C GLU A 212 0.94 10.27 22.56
N GLN A 213 1.73 10.96 21.74
CA GLN A 213 1.38 11.18 20.33
C GLN A 213 1.28 9.86 19.57
N LEU A 214 2.18 8.90 19.81
CA LEU A 214 2.09 7.56 19.21
C LEU A 214 0.80 6.84 19.62
N ARG A 215 0.41 6.90 20.90
CA ARG A 215 -0.86 6.31 21.36
C ARG A 215 -2.07 6.99 20.70
N ALA A 216 -2.07 8.31 20.60
CA ALA A 216 -3.14 9.06 19.95
C ALA A 216 -3.23 8.72 18.45
N PHE A 217 -2.09 8.60 17.76
CA PHE A 217 -2.01 8.15 16.38
C PHE A 217 -2.62 6.75 16.19
N LYS A 218 -2.27 5.79 17.04
CA LYS A 218 -2.82 4.44 16.98
C LYS A 218 -4.31 4.38 17.30
N ALA A 219 -4.78 5.22 18.22
CA ALA A 219 -6.18 5.33 18.58
C ALA A 219 -7.03 5.92 17.44
N GLU A 220 -6.48 6.86 16.65
CA GLU A 220 -7.13 7.37 15.44
C GLU A 220 -7.27 6.27 14.39
N GLY A 221 -6.28 5.38 14.29
CA GLY A 221 -6.26 4.25 13.39
C GLY A 221 -5.82 4.59 11.97
N ALA A 222 -5.53 3.55 11.20
CA ALA A 222 -5.25 3.64 9.78
C ALA A 222 -6.54 3.84 8.98
N LEU A 223 -6.46 4.61 7.90
CA LEU A 223 -7.56 4.78 6.96
C LEU A 223 -7.57 3.59 5.99
N LEU A 224 -8.68 2.86 5.93
CA LEU A 224 -9.00 1.93 4.88
C LEU A 224 -10.02 2.57 3.94
N VAL A 225 -9.72 2.59 2.64
CA VAL A 225 -10.67 2.96 1.58
C VAL A 225 -10.75 1.82 0.58
N TYR A 226 -11.96 1.46 0.18
CA TYR A 226 -12.18 0.35 -0.76
C TYR A 226 -13.40 0.60 -1.65
N GLY A 227 -13.44 -0.10 -2.79
CA GLY A 227 -14.54 -0.04 -3.75
C GLY A 227 -14.53 -1.21 -4.69
N THR A 228 -15.62 -1.40 -5.43
CA THR A 228 -15.84 -2.50 -6.38
C THR A 228 -15.95 -1.96 -7.80
N LYS A 229 -15.32 -2.64 -8.75
CA LYS A 229 -15.49 -2.36 -10.18
C LYS A 229 -16.84 -2.82 -10.71
#